data_a639081f9dee913afe1dfae6b7479708
#
_entry.id   a639081f9dee913afe1dfae6b7479708
#
_cell.length_a   1.000
_cell.length_b   1.000
_cell.length_c   1.000
_cell.angle_alpha   90.00
_cell.angle_beta   90.00
_cell.angle_gamma   90.00
#
_symmetry.space_group_name_H-M   'P 1'
#
loop_
_entity.id
_entity.type
_entity.pdbx_description
1 polymer ?
#
loop_
_entity_poly.entity_id
_entity_poly.type
_entity_poly.pdbx_seq_one_letter_code
_entity_poly.pdbx_strand_id
1 'polypeptide(L)'
;MGVMMDENGKFASIPTMERVFRSLSIEDYARYAPIPGLPDYLDAVIDLTFADQKPEGYFGAIATAGGTGAIHHAVANYAERGDEVLTADWFWGTYNVICNECGSHLTNYKLFDENNNFNIQDFTEKVDAIMAKQDSLLTIINTPAHNPTGFSLTEEDWDNVLDLAKKYAAKGKKMSILVDIAYIDFAGEKNETRRFMKKFGNLPSNIIVMFAFSMSKGYTAYGQRTGALVAVSSSQEVITEFKEVNKYTSRATWSNINRGAMTLLTRIQQDKSTLAQFEKERDDYYKMIQQRGNLFMEEAKACGLGALPYKGGFFLAVPAKDPQAVCDKLHDDLIFAVPLKLGVRIAACSVSAEKMKGIAPKVLKALQAVEG
;
A
#
# COMPACT_ATOMS: atom_id res chain seq x y z
N MET A 1 -11.18 6.44 10.63
CA MET A 1 -10.57 7.18 9.50
C MET A 1 -9.14 6.69 9.30
N GLY A 2 -8.59 6.77 8.08
CA GLY A 2 -7.20 6.34 7.79
C GLY A 2 -6.20 7.49 7.85
N VAL A 3 -6.40 8.43 8.77
CA VAL A 3 -5.54 9.60 8.98
C VAL A 3 -4.88 9.47 10.35
N MET A 4 -3.60 9.79 10.41
CA MET A 4 -2.82 9.70 11.65
C MET A 4 -3.15 10.85 12.61
N MET A 5 -3.39 10.49 13.87
CA MET A 5 -3.62 11.42 14.97
C MET A 5 -2.53 11.27 16.01
N ASP A 6 -2.12 12.37 16.63
CA ASP A 6 -1.19 12.37 17.76
C ASP A 6 -1.80 11.84 19.06
N GLU A 7 -1.03 11.82 20.14
CA GLU A 7 -1.51 11.35 21.45
C GLU A 7 -2.60 12.26 22.07
N ASN A 8 -2.73 13.50 21.57
CA ASN A 8 -3.76 14.44 22.00
C ASN A 8 -5.01 14.41 21.11
N GLY A 9 -5.07 13.50 20.13
CA GLY A 9 -6.17 13.39 19.17
C GLY A 9 -6.19 14.51 18.13
N LYS A 10 -5.07 15.20 17.90
CA LYS A 10 -4.92 16.18 16.82
C LYS A 10 -4.33 15.52 15.57
N PHE A 11 -4.57 16.13 14.41
CA PHE A 11 -3.95 15.70 13.17
C PHE A 11 -2.43 15.70 13.30
N ALA A 12 -1.82 14.54 13.08
CA ALA A 12 -0.37 14.37 13.12
C ALA A 12 0.22 14.70 11.74
N SER A 13 0.79 15.88 11.62
CA SER A 13 1.59 16.27 10.45
C SER A 13 3.08 16.26 10.79
N ILE A 14 3.92 15.87 9.83
CA ILE A 14 5.38 15.95 9.98
C ILE A 14 5.79 17.43 9.94
N PRO A 15 6.38 18.01 11.03
CA PRO A 15 6.67 19.44 11.09
C PRO A 15 7.60 19.93 9.97
N THR A 16 8.61 19.13 9.62
CA THR A 16 9.51 19.46 8.49
C THR A 16 8.75 19.52 7.17
N MET A 17 7.79 18.64 6.92
CA MET A 17 6.94 18.69 5.72
C MET A 17 6.17 20.01 5.64
N GLU A 18 5.54 20.44 6.74
CA GLU A 18 4.80 21.71 6.80
C GLU A 18 5.72 22.92 6.57
N ARG A 19 6.87 22.95 7.24
CA ARG A 19 7.86 24.01 7.11
C ARG A 19 8.35 24.17 5.67
N VAL A 20 8.72 23.07 5.03
CA VAL A 20 9.19 23.11 3.63
C VAL A 20 8.07 23.50 2.67
N PHE A 21 6.85 22.97 2.87
CA PHE A 21 5.70 23.33 2.02
C PHE A 21 5.39 24.83 2.07
N ARG A 22 5.42 25.45 3.28
CA ARG A 22 5.20 26.88 3.47
C ARG A 22 6.31 27.75 2.88
N SER A 23 7.51 27.21 2.64
CA SER A 23 8.65 27.93 2.06
C SER A 23 8.67 27.92 0.53
N LEU A 24 7.75 27.20 -0.11
CA LEU A 24 7.69 27.13 -1.58
C LEU A 24 7.32 28.49 -2.17
N SER A 25 8.01 28.86 -3.25
CA SER A 25 7.69 30.06 -4.03
C SER A 25 6.45 29.85 -4.90
N ILE A 26 5.88 30.94 -5.42
CA ILE A 26 4.74 30.87 -6.36
C ILE A 26 5.08 30.03 -7.60
N GLU A 27 6.32 30.09 -8.09
CA GLU A 27 6.81 29.31 -9.23
C GLU A 27 6.87 27.81 -8.92
N ASP A 28 7.13 27.45 -7.66
CA ASP A 28 7.23 26.06 -7.22
C ASP A 28 5.90 25.33 -7.24
N TYR A 29 4.77 26.04 -7.09
CA TYR A 29 3.47 25.38 -6.98
C TYR A 29 2.39 25.84 -7.96
N ALA A 30 2.50 27.05 -8.56
CA ALA A 30 1.44 27.58 -9.43
C ALA A 30 1.63 27.22 -10.91
N ARG A 31 2.83 26.85 -11.35
CA ARG A 31 3.11 26.48 -12.74
C ARG A 31 2.65 25.05 -13.02
N TYR A 32 2.31 24.75 -14.27
CA TYR A 32 2.11 23.38 -14.70
C TYR A 32 3.37 22.54 -14.51
N ALA A 33 3.18 21.27 -14.13
CA ALA A 33 4.24 20.26 -14.22
C ALA A 33 4.21 19.58 -15.60
N PRO A 34 5.32 18.95 -16.03
CA PRO A 34 5.29 18.00 -17.15
C PRO A 34 4.27 16.89 -16.89
N ILE A 35 3.67 16.34 -17.96
CA ILE A 35 2.68 15.25 -17.86
C ILE A 35 3.19 14.07 -17.02
N PRO A 36 4.44 13.56 -17.23
CA PRO A 36 4.96 12.46 -16.44
C PRO A 36 5.28 12.82 -14.97
N GLY A 37 5.43 14.10 -14.65
CA GLY A 37 5.93 14.62 -13.40
C GLY A 37 7.25 15.41 -13.55
N LEU A 38 7.70 16.04 -12.48
CA LEU A 38 8.99 16.69 -12.45
C LEU A 38 10.12 15.65 -12.50
N PRO A 39 11.17 15.82 -13.35
CA PRO A 39 12.25 14.84 -13.44
C PRO A 39 12.88 14.47 -12.09
N ASP A 40 13.27 15.47 -11.29
CA ASP A 40 13.86 15.26 -9.96
C ASP A 40 12.93 14.50 -9.02
N TYR A 41 11.59 14.69 -9.15
CA TYR A 41 10.61 13.93 -8.38
C TYR A 41 10.56 12.47 -8.82
N LEU A 42 10.61 12.20 -10.13
CA LEU A 42 10.59 10.84 -10.66
C LEU A 42 11.82 10.05 -10.23
N ASP A 43 12.99 10.67 -10.24
CA ASP A 43 14.23 10.05 -9.75
C ASP A 43 14.14 9.81 -8.23
N ALA A 44 13.69 10.80 -7.46
CA ALA A 44 13.53 10.70 -6.01
C ALA A 44 12.54 9.59 -5.60
N VAL A 45 11.41 9.42 -6.28
CA VAL A 45 10.44 8.35 -5.92
C VAL A 45 10.96 6.95 -6.26
N ILE A 46 11.80 6.80 -7.29
CA ILE A 46 12.49 5.54 -7.55
C ILE A 46 13.42 5.23 -6.37
N ASP A 47 14.28 6.18 -5.97
CA ASP A 47 15.21 5.97 -4.88
C ASP A 47 14.49 5.74 -3.52
N LEU A 48 13.40 6.45 -3.25
CA LEU A 48 12.58 6.26 -2.05
C LEU A 48 11.85 4.90 -2.03
N THR A 49 11.44 4.40 -3.20
CA THR A 49 10.80 3.10 -3.30
C THR A 49 11.76 2.00 -2.87
N PHE A 50 12.97 2.01 -3.37
CA PHE A 50 13.92 0.92 -3.19
C PHE A 50 14.92 1.13 -2.04
N ALA A 51 15.26 2.37 -1.69
CA ALA A 51 16.37 2.71 -0.79
C ALA A 51 17.66 1.96 -1.21
N ASP A 52 18.35 1.30 -0.27
CA ASP A 52 19.56 0.52 -0.57
C ASP A 52 19.25 -0.90 -1.14
N GLN A 53 17.98 -1.19 -1.37
CA GLN A 53 17.51 -2.49 -1.85
C GLN A 53 17.12 -2.50 -3.35
N LYS A 54 17.66 -1.56 -4.12
CA LYS A 54 17.38 -1.42 -5.55
C LYS A 54 17.79 -2.70 -6.30
N PRO A 55 16.86 -3.37 -7.02
CA PRO A 55 17.18 -4.56 -7.79
C PRO A 55 17.96 -4.22 -9.06
N GLU A 56 18.55 -5.21 -9.73
CA GLU A 56 19.10 -5.06 -11.07
C GLU A 56 17.98 -4.93 -12.09
N GLY A 57 18.12 -4.01 -13.06
CA GLY A 57 17.14 -3.79 -14.12
C GLY A 57 17.02 -2.35 -14.56
N TYR A 58 16.01 -2.11 -15.38
CA TYR A 58 15.62 -0.77 -15.85
C TYR A 58 14.44 -0.26 -15.04
N PHE A 59 14.39 1.06 -14.84
CA PHE A 59 13.39 1.69 -14.00
C PHE A 59 12.59 2.75 -14.75
N GLY A 60 11.32 2.85 -14.42
CA GLY A 60 10.44 3.92 -14.86
C GLY A 60 9.60 4.43 -13.72
N ALA A 61 9.23 5.71 -13.78
CA ALA A 61 8.26 6.29 -12.86
C ALA A 61 7.38 7.29 -13.59
N ILE A 62 6.14 7.44 -13.09
CA ILE A 62 5.21 8.47 -13.51
C ILE A 62 4.47 9.01 -12.29
N ALA A 63 4.32 10.33 -12.19
CA ALA A 63 3.56 10.96 -11.14
C ALA A 63 2.05 10.66 -11.29
N THR A 64 1.39 10.37 -10.17
CA THR A 64 -0.02 9.98 -10.15
C THR A 64 -0.81 10.74 -9.08
N ALA A 65 -2.15 10.74 -9.20
CA ALA A 65 -3.06 11.31 -8.21
C ALA A 65 -3.09 10.47 -6.91
N GLY A 66 -2.00 10.48 -6.17
CA GLY A 66 -1.75 9.63 -5.01
C GLY A 66 -1.57 8.16 -5.39
N GLY A 67 -1.50 7.29 -4.38
CA GLY A 67 -1.47 5.83 -4.61
C GLY A 67 -2.70 5.31 -5.34
N THR A 68 -3.87 5.92 -5.14
CA THR A 68 -5.10 5.60 -5.89
C THR A 68 -4.90 5.74 -7.39
N GLY A 69 -4.28 6.83 -7.83
CA GLY A 69 -3.98 7.05 -9.24
C GLY A 69 -2.95 6.07 -9.80
N ALA A 70 -1.98 5.65 -8.97
CA ALA A 70 -1.02 4.62 -9.36
C ALA A 70 -1.71 3.27 -9.62
N ILE A 71 -2.61 2.87 -8.72
CA ILE A 71 -3.38 1.64 -8.86
C ILE A 71 -4.32 1.72 -10.07
N HIS A 72 -5.00 2.87 -10.25
CA HIS A 72 -5.84 3.09 -11.43
C HIS A 72 -5.04 2.92 -12.74
N HIS A 73 -3.86 3.53 -12.85
CA HIS A 73 -3.01 3.40 -14.02
C HIS A 73 -2.55 1.96 -14.26
N ALA A 74 -2.22 1.22 -13.19
CA ALA A 74 -1.87 -0.19 -13.30
C ALA A 74 -3.06 -1.01 -13.83
N VAL A 75 -4.26 -0.83 -13.30
CA VAL A 75 -5.45 -1.56 -13.76
C VAL A 75 -5.80 -1.16 -15.19
N ALA A 76 -5.87 0.15 -15.49
CA ALA A 76 -6.27 0.65 -16.80
C ALA A 76 -5.34 0.23 -17.95
N ASN A 77 -4.04 0.01 -17.66
CA ASN A 77 -3.03 -0.24 -18.68
C ASN A 77 -2.52 -1.70 -18.72
N TYR A 78 -2.77 -2.50 -17.67
CA TYR A 78 -2.24 -3.86 -17.54
C TYR A 78 -3.31 -4.93 -17.30
N ALA A 79 -4.58 -4.57 -17.35
CA ALA A 79 -5.71 -5.49 -17.43
C ALA A 79 -6.60 -5.10 -18.61
N GLU A 80 -7.01 -6.07 -19.43
CA GLU A 80 -7.97 -5.81 -20.50
C GLU A 80 -9.39 -5.70 -19.95
N ARG A 81 -10.30 -5.13 -20.73
CA ARG A 81 -11.73 -5.09 -20.36
C ARG A 81 -12.27 -6.52 -20.30
N GLY A 82 -12.87 -6.86 -19.17
CA GLY A 82 -13.39 -8.21 -18.89
C GLY A 82 -12.40 -9.12 -18.19
N ASP A 83 -11.12 -8.74 -18.07
CA ASP A 83 -10.11 -9.51 -17.35
C ASP A 83 -10.39 -9.56 -15.84
N GLU A 84 -9.96 -10.67 -15.25
CA GLU A 84 -9.88 -10.82 -13.80
C GLU A 84 -8.55 -10.23 -13.31
N VAL A 85 -8.61 -9.32 -12.33
CA VAL A 85 -7.48 -8.78 -11.56
C VAL A 85 -7.46 -9.47 -10.21
N LEU A 86 -6.32 -10.01 -9.79
CA LEU A 86 -6.21 -10.81 -8.58
C LEU A 86 -5.73 -9.97 -7.37
N THR A 87 -6.38 -10.12 -6.22
CA THR A 87 -5.91 -9.58 -4.93
C THR A 87 -6.36 -10.48 -3.77
N ALA A 88 -5.89 -10.21 -2.55
CA ALA A 88 -6.35 -10.91 -1.35
C ALA A 88 -7.84 -10.68 -1.07
N ASP A 89 -8.48 -11.55 -0.27
CA ASP A 89 -9.88 -11.39 0.19
C ASP A 89 -10.02 -10.30 1.29
N TRP A 90 -8.96 -10.07 2.06
CA TRP A 90 -8.79 -8.87 2.86
C TRP A 90 -8.10 -7.83 2.00
N PHE A 91 -8.78 -6.77 1.62
CA PHE A 91 -8.22 -5.75 0.72
C PHE A 91 -8.82 -4.36 0.95
N TRP A 92 -8.16 -3.36 0.45
CA TRP A 92 -8.68 -2.01 0.41
C TRP A 92 -9.83 -1.92 -0.62
N GLY A 93 -11.06 -1.72 -0.15
CA GLY A 93 -12.27 -1.81 -0.98
C GLY A 93 -12.27 -0.98 -2.26
N THR A 94 -11.42 0.04 -2.34
CA THR A 94 -11.26 0.88 -3.53
C THR A 94 -10.67 0.13 -4.73
N TYR A 95 -9.96 -1.00 -4.52
CA TYR A 95 -9.49 -1.83 -5.65
C TYR A 95 -10.65 -2.30 -6.50
N ASN A 96 -11.75 -2.74 -5.87
CA ASN A 96 -12.95 -3.16 -6.58
C ASN A 96 -13.60 -2.01 -7.38
N VAL A 97 -13.62 -0.80 -6.82
CA VAL A 97 -14.15 0.38 -7.50
C VAL A 97 -13.32 0.71 -8.73
N ILE A 98 -11.97 0.67 -8.61
CA ILE A 98 -11.06 0.94 -9.73
C ILE A 98 -11.20 -0.13 -10.82
N CYS A 99 -11.21 -1.42 -10.46
CA CYS A 99 -11.39 -2.50 -11.44
C CYS A 99 -12.71 -2.35 -12.21
N ASN A 100 -13.81 -2.11 -11.50
CA ASN A 100 -15.12 -1.93 -12.13
C ASN A 100 -15.16 -0.70 -13.06
N GLU A 101 -14.55 0.43 -12.66
CA GLU A 101 -14.46 1.64 -13.47
C GLU A 101 -13.64 1.40 -14.74
N CYS A 102 -12.52 0.67 -14.65
CA CYS A 102 -11.70 0.28 -15.80
C CYS A 102 -12.36 -0.82 -16.66
N GLY A 103 -13.44 -1.45 -16.19
CA GLY A 103 -14.15 -2.52 -16.90
C GLY A 103 -13.53 -3.90 -16.73
N SER A 104 -12.70 -4.11 -15.72
CA SER A 104 -12.16 -5.40 -15.28
C SER A 104 -12.88 -5.90 -14.02
N HIS A 105 -12.61 -7.14 -13.60
CA HIS A 105 -13.24 -7.78 -12.45
C HIS A 105 -12.22 -8.10 -11.38
N LEU A 106 -12.51 -7.74 -10.10
CA LEU A 106 -11.64 -8.08 -8.99
C LEU A 106 -11.96 -9.50 -8.50
N THR A 107 -10.99 -10.40 -8.55
CA THR A 107 -11.04 -11.76 -8.03
C THR A 107 -10.16 -11.87 -6.79
N ASN A 108 -10.58 -12.68 -5.80
CA ASN A 108 -9.91 -12.78 -4.53
C ASN A 108 -9.33 -14.18 -4.29
N TYR A 109 -8.12 -14.21 -3.72
CA TYR A 109 -7.59 -15.39 -3.03
C TYR A 109 -7.70 -15.20 -1.51
N LYS A 110 -7.78 -16.27 -0.76
CA LYS A 110 -7.72 -16.23 0.70
C LYS A 110 -6.33 -15.84 1.16
N LEU A 111 -6.19 -14.71 1.85
CA LEU A 111 -4.89 -14.19 2.28
C LEU A 111 -4.20 -15.15 3.27
N PHE A 112 -4.96 -15.72 4.18
CA PHE A 112 -4.43 -16.54 5.26
C PHE A 112 -4.83 -18.02 5.12
N ASP A 113 -3.86 -18.88 5.41
CA ASP A 113 -4.08 -20.30 5.65
C ASP A 113 -4.65 -20.55 7.08
N GLU A 114 -4.82 -21.81 7.45
CA GLU A 114 -5.33 -22.21 8.77
C GLU A 114 -4.38 -21.81 9.93
N ASN A 115 -3.09 -21.56 9.63
CA ASN A 115 -2.07 -21.15 10.58
C ASN A 115 -1.82 -19.63 10.58
N ASN A 116 -2.66 -18.87 9.88
CA ASN A 116 -2.49 -17.44 9.67
C ASN A 116 -1.18 -17.04 8.94
N ASN A 117 -0.62 -17.92 8.11
CA ASN A 117 0.43 -17.59 7.16
C ASN A 117 -0.16 -17.16 5.81
N PHE A 118 0.67 -16.62 4.93
CA PHE A 118 0.28 -16.34 3.55
C PHE A 118 -0.16 -17.64 2.86
N ASN A 119 -1.38 -17.64 2.31
CA ASN A 119 -1.97 -18.83 1.69
C ASN A 119 -1.52 -18.98 0.22
N ILE A 120 -0.30 -19.44 0.05
CA ILE A 120 0.27 -19.66 -1.29
C ILE A 120 -0.49 -20.71 -2.10
N GLN A 121 -1.15 -21.65 -1.45
CA GLN A 121 -1.95 -22.66 -2.14
C GLN A 121 -3.14 -22.00 -2.84
N ASP A 122 -4.00 -21.28 -2.12
CA ASP A 122 -5.17 -20.63 -2.71
C ASP A 122 -4.75 -19.55 -3.72
N PHE A 123 -3.65 -18.80 -3.46
CA PHE A 123 -3.06 -17.90 -4.44
C PHE A 123 -2.71 -18.61 -5.75
N THR A 124 -2.03 -19.76 -5.68
CA THR A 124 -1.66 -20.56 -6.85
C THR A 124 -2.88 -21.08 -7.60
N GLU A 125 -3.87 -21.62 -6.89
CA GLU A 125 -5.13 -22.11 -7.49
C GLU A 125 -5.87 -21.01 -8.24
N LYS A 126 -5.92 -19.79 -7.70
CA LYS A 126 -6.56 -18.64 -8.36
C LYS A 126 -5.76 -18.19 -9.58
N VAL A 127 -4.43 -18.10 -9.47
CA VAL A 127 -3.57 -17.77 -10.63
C VAL A 127 -3.75 -18.81 -11.73
N ASP A 128 -3.71 -20.11 -11.41
CA ASP A 128 -3.89 -21.19 -12.39
C ASP A 128 -5.27 -21.10 -13.08
N ALA A 129 -6.34 -20.82 -12.32
CA ALA A 129 -7.70 -20.68 -12.86
C ALA A 129 -7.85 -19.46 -13.79
N ILE A 130 -7.25 -18.30 -13.44
CA ILE A 130 -7.28 -17.09 -14.26
C ILE A 130 -6.45 -17.28 -15.51
N MET A 131 -5.22 -17.79 -15.38
CA MET A 131 -4.29 -17.97 -16.49
C MET A 131 -4.70 -19.08 -17.48
N ALA A 132 -5.68 -19.90 -17.11
CA ALA A 132 -6.33 -20.80 -18.05
C ALA A 132 -7.26 -20.08 -19.05
N LYS A 133 -7.70 -18.86 -18.73
CA LYS A 133 -8.66 -18.07 -19.50
C LYS A 133 -8.05 -16.82 -20.14
N GLN A 134 -6.97 -16.30 -19.56
CA GLN A 134 -6.32 -15.02 -19.92
C GLN A 134 -4.87 -15.27 -20.34
N ASP A 135 -4.33 -14.39 -21.18
CA ASP A 135 -2.91 -14.40 -21.58
C ASP A 135 -2.04 -13.46 -20.74
N SER A 136 -2.69 -12.63 -19.92
CA SER A 136 -2.04 -11.74 -18.97
C SER A 136 -2.74 -11.77 -17.62
N LEU A 137 -2.00 -11.49 -16.54
CA LEU A 137 -2.56 -11.32 -15.21
C LEU A 137 -1.94 -10.11 -14.53
N LEU A 138 -2.81 -9.21 -14.04
CA LEU A 138 -2.45 -8.22 -13.04
C LEU A 138 -2.81 -8.74 -11.65
N THR A 139 -1.82 -8.83 -10.75
CA THR A 139 -2.07 -9.08 -9.33
C THR A 139 -1.70 -7.86 -8.49
N ILE A 140 -2.56 -7.50 -7.53
CA ILE A 140 -2.35 -6.39 -6.58
C ILE A 140 -2.03 -6.99 -5.22
N ILE A 141 -0.83 -6.75 -4.72
CA ILE A 141 -0.35 -7.22 -3.42
C ILE A 141 -0.03 -6.00 -2.56
N ASN A 142 -0.85 -5.73 -1.53
CA ASN A 142 -0.59 -4.67 -0.58
C ASN A 142 0.32 -5.19 0.53
N THR A 143 1.57 -4.77 0.51
CA THR A 143 2.62 -5.15 1.46
C THR A 143 3.81 -4.20 1.32
N PRO A 144 4.59 -3.94 2.40
CA PRO A 144 4.37 -4.36 3.78
C PRO A 144 3.28 -3.53 4.49
N ALA A 145 2.91 -3.96 5.69
CA ALA A 145 1.90 -3.28 6.52
C ALA A 145 0.52 -3.16 5.84
N HIS A 146 0.02 -4.30 5.40
CA HIS A 146 -1.22 -4.47 4.65
C HIS A 146 -2.43 -3.73 5.26
N ASN A 147 -3.19 -3.03 4.45
CA ASN A 147 -4.50 -2.51 4.80
C ASN A 147 -5.58 -3.51 4.33
N PRO A 148 -6.30 -4.19 5.24
CA PRO A 148 -6.62 -3.74 6.61
C PRO A 148 -5.93 -4.48 7.76
N THR A 149 -5.04 -5.44 7.53
CA THR A 149 -4.62 -6.39 8.58
C THR A 149 -3.32 -6.02 9.30
N GLY A 150 -2.46 -5.20 8.68
CA GLY A 150 -1.10 -4.95 9.18
C GLY A 150 -0.11 -6.10 8.91
N PHE A 151 -0.52 -7.10 8.13
CA PHE A 151 0.34 -8.20 7.71
C PHE A 151 1.43 -7.74 6.73
N SER A 152 2.50 -8.49 6.65
CA SER A 152 3.55 -8.30 5.64
C SER A 152 4.03 -9.65 5.14
N LEU A 153 4.11 -9.81 3.82
CA LEU A 153 4.69 -11.00 3.20
C LEU A 153 6.15 -11.15 3.62
N THR A 154 6.57 -12.39 3.82
CA THR A 154 7.97 -12.76 4.07
C THR A 154 8.77 -12.83 2.77
N GLU A 155 10.09 -12.96 2.89
CA GLU A 155 10.93 -13.18 1.71
C GLU A 155 10.63 -14.53 1.02
N GLU A 156 10.25 -15.56 1.78
CA GLU A 156 9.85 -16.87 1.25
C GLU A 156 8.51 -16.78 0.50
N ASP A 157 7.54 -16.02 1.03
CA ASP A 157 6.28 -15.77 0.33
C ASP A 157 6.54 -15.13 -1.05
N TRP A 158 7.48 -14.18 -1.10
CA TRP A 158 7.87 -13.56 -2.37
C TRP A 158 8.57 -14.53 -3.32
N ASP A 159 9.42 -15.43 -2.83
CA ASP A 159 10.02 -16.47 -3.66
C ASP A 159 8.93 -17.33 -4.32
N ASN A 160 7.94 -17.77 -3.55
CA ASN A 160 6.83 -18.55 -4.04
C ASN A 160 5.99 -17.81 -5.10
N VAL A 161 5.67 -16.53 -4.85
CA VAL A 161 4.94 -15.67 -5.82
C VAL A 161 5.72 -15.51 -7.12
N LEU A 162 7.03 -15.24 -7.03
CA LEU A 162 7.87 -15.04 -8.20
C LEU A 162 8.14 -16.33 -8.99
N ASP A 163 8.25 -17.46 -8.31
CA ASP A 163 8.42 -18.75 -9.00
C ASP A 163 7.16 -19.14 -9.79
N LEU A 164 5.98 -18.82 -9.24
CA LEU A 164 4.73 -18.98 -9.98
C LEU A 164 4.66 -18.02 -11.19
N ALA A 165 5.07 -16.76 -11.01
CA ALA A 165 5.13 -15.80 -12.11
C ALA A 165 6.08 -16.27 -13.22
N LYS A 166 7.29 -16.76 -12.87
CA LYS A 166 8.26 -17.32 -13.83
C LYS A 166 7.72 -18.55 -14.55
N LYS A 167 6.96 -19.43 -13.85
CA LYS A 167 6.29 -20.60 -14.46
C LYS A 167 5.36 -20.18 -15.61
N TYR A 168 4.60 -19.10 -15.45
CA TYR A 168 3.72 -18.58 -16.48
C TYR A 168 4.45 -17.79 -17.55
N ALA A 169 5.46 -17.02 -17.16
CA ALA A 169 6.33 -16.33 -18.12
C ALA A 169 7.03 -17.29 -19.09
N ALA A 170 7.48 -18.46 -18.62
CA ALA A 170 8.07 -19.50 -19.44
C ALA A 170 7.08 -20.11 -20.46
N LYS A 171 5.77 -19.96 -20.23
CA LYS A 171 4.70 -20.35 -21.18
C LYS A 171 4.32 -19.22 -22.15
N GLY A 172 5.05 -18.10 -22.14
CA GLY A 172 4.78 -16.92 -22.97
C GLY A 172 3.67 -16.00 -22.43
N LYS A 173 3.13 -16.27 -21.24
CA LYS A 173 2.11 -15.42 -20.59
C LYS A 173 2.75 -14.16 -20.02
N LYS A 174 1.97 -13.07 -19.86
CA LYS A 174 2.43 -11.81 -19.27
C LYS A 174 1.99 -11.74 -17.79
N MET A 175 2.91 -11.37 -16.91
CA MET A 175 2.66 -11.22 -15.48
C MET A 175 2.96 -9.81 -15.04
N SER A 176 1.96 -9.09 -14.53
CA SER A 176 2.07 -7.76 -13.97
C SER A 176 1.82 -7.83 -12.46
N ILE A 177 2.83 -7.51 -11.67
CA ILE A 177 2.74 -7.52 -10.20
C ILE A 177 2.73 -6.08 -9.72
N LEU A 178 1.62 -5.62 -9.15
CA LEU A 178 1.52 -4.33 -8.51
C LEU A 178 1.67 -4.50 -6.99
N VAL A 179 2.73 -3.94 -6.44
CA VAL A 179 2.97 -3.88 -4.99
C VAL A 179 2.47 -2.53 -4.48
N ASP A 180 1.38 -2.55 -3.70
CA ASP A 180 0.91 -1.34 -3.03
C ASP A 180 1.70 -1.12 -1.75
N ILE A 181 2.61 -0.15 -1.79
CA ILE A 181 3.57 0.17 -0.71
C ILE A 181 3.14 1.41 0.10
N ALA A 182 1.86 1.77 0.11
CA ALA A 182 1.38 3.00 0.75
C ALA A 182 1.78 3.14 2.23
N TYR A 183 2.05 2.03 2.92
CA TYR A 183 2.40 2.00 4.36
C TYR A 183 3.84 1.58 4.65
N ILE A 184 4.70 1.46 3.64
CA ILE A 184 6.06 0.92 3.78
C ILE A 184 6.91 1.66 4.83
N ASP A 185 6.72 2.97 4.97
CA ASP A 185 7.44 3.81 5.95
C ASP A 185 6.92 3.64 7.38
N PHE A 186 5.88 2.83 7.59
CA PHE A 186 5.29 2.48 8.88
C PHE A 186 5.33 0.97 9.16
N ALA A 187 6.14 0.23 8.41
CA ALA A 187 6.24 -1.22 8.52
C ALA A 187 7.47 -1.69 9.32
N GLY A 188 8.47 -0.83 9.51
CA GLY A 188 9.73 -1.16 10.19
C GLY A 188 10.90 -0.27 9.74
N GLU A 189 12.11 -0.74 9.96
CA GLU A 189 13.32 -0.06 9.50
C GLU A 189 13.35 0.03 7.97
N LYS A 190 13.85 1.14 7.46
CA LYS A 190 13.78 1.54 6.04
C LYS A 190 14.30 0.47 5.08
N ASN A 191 15.47 -0.10 5.35
CA ASN A 191 16.09 -1.08 4.46
C ASN A 191 15.55 -2.49 4.69
N GLU A 192 15.26 -2.87 5.93
CA GLU A 192 14.71 -4.18 6.26
C GLU A 192 13.34 -4.39 5.61
N THR A 193 12.48 -3.37 5.64
CA THR A 193 11.14 -3.45 5.03
C THR A 193 11.17 -3.52 3.51
N ARG A 194 12.31 -3.25 2.88
CA ARG A 194 12.53 -3.25 1.43
C ARG A 194 13.40 -4.41 0.93
N ARG A 195 13.93 -5.27 1.82
CA ARG A 195 14.84 -6.37 1.44
C ARG A 195 14.29 -7.26 0.32
N PHE A 196 13.01 -7.58 0.37
CA PHE A 196 12.34 -8.38 -0.65
C PHE A 196 12.44 -7.78 -2.07
N MET A 197 12.63 -6.47 -2.21
CA MET A 197 12.67 -5.78 -3.51
C MET A 197 13.87 -6.19 -4.36
N LYS A 198 14.97 -6.67 -3.76
CA LYS A 198 16.11 -7.23 -4.50
C LYS A 198 15.73 -8.44 -5.36
N LYS A 199 14.69 -9.18 -4.97
CA LYS A 199 14.21 -10.35 -5.71
C LYS A 199 13.59 -10.00 -7.06
N PHE A 200 13.26 -8.74 -7.31
CA PHE A 200 12.65 -8.27 -8.57
C PHE A 200 13.68 -7.98 -9.68
N GLY A 201 14.97 -8.21 -9.42
CA GLY A 201 16.01 -8.12 -10.43
C GLY A 201 16.05 -9.32 -11.37
N ASN A 202 16.43 -9.08 -12.62
CA ASN A 202 16.67 -10.13 -13.63
C ASN A 202 15.51 -11.11 -13.86
N LEU A 203 14.27 -10.65 -13.64
CA LEU A 203 13.08 -11.44 -13.99
C LEU A 203 12.92 -11.55 -15.52
N PRO A 204 12.23 -12.58 -16.05
CA PRO A 204 11.86 -12.64 -17.46
C PRO A 204 11.19 -11.33 -17.93
N SER A 205 11.46 -10.89 -19.17
CA SER A 205 11.00 -9.60 -19.70
C SER A 205 9.47 -9.47 -19.82
N ASN A 206 8.75 -10.58 -19.79
CA ASN A 206 7.28 -10.61 -19.73
C ASN A 206 6.72 -10.59 -18.30
N ILE A 207 7.57 -10.34 -17.30
CA ILE A 207 7.18 -9.98 -15.94
C ILE A 207 7.56 -8.52 -15.69
N ILE A 208 6.57 -7.69 -15.36
CA ILE A 208 6.79 -6.32 -14.88
C ILE A 208 6.36 -6.22 -13.42
N VAL A 209 7.21 -5.61 -12.59
CA VAL A 209 6.85 -5.31 -11.21
C VAL A 209 6.66 -3.80 -11.06
N MET A 210 5.52 -3.41 -10.55
CA MET A 210 5.12 -2.02 -10.34
C MET A 210 4.89 -1.75 -8.87
N PHE A 211 5.10 -0.50 -8.45
CA PHE A 211 4.93 -0.07 -7.06
C PHE A 211 4.03 1.16 -7.02
N ALA A 212 2.95 1.08 -6.22
CA ALA A 212 2.10 2.23 -5.95
C ALA A 212 2.68 3.02 -4.78
N PHE A 213 3.46 4.05 -5.09
CA PHE A 213 4.02 4.99 -4.12
C PHE A 213 3.00 6.08 -3.78
N SER A 214 2.93 6.49 -2.51
CA SER A 214 2.01 7.53 -2.06
C SER A 214 2.64 8.46 -1.02
N MET A 215 2.52 9.77 -1.23
CA MET A 215 2.89 10.77 -0.22
C MET A 215 1.86 10.88 0.91
N SER A 216 0.68 10.28 0.76
CA SER A 216 -0.41 10.44 1.74
C SER A 216 -0.01 10.03 3.15
N LYS A 217 0.74 8.93 3.31
CA LYS A 217 1.09 8.38 4.62
C LYS A 217 2.51 8.80 5.04
N GLY A 218 3.52 8.43 4.26
CA GLY A 218 4.92 8.69 4.57
C GLY A 218 5.30 10.18 4.67
N TYR A 219 4.52 11.06 4.05
CA TYR A 219 4.68 12.52 4.12
C TYR A 219 3.53 13.23 4.87
N THR A 220 2.57 12.49 5.43
CA THR A 220 1.34 13.04 6.02
C THR A 220 0.59 14.04 5.12
N ALA A 221 0.77 13.91 3.80
CA ALA A 221 0.28 14.84 2.79
C ALA A 221 -1.01 14.33 2.12
N TYR A 222 -1.98 13.87 2.92
CA TYR A 222 -3.21 13.19 2.48
C TYR A 222 -4.02 13.98 1.43
N GLY A 223 -4.15 15.28 1.63
CA GLY A 223 -4.93 16.17 0.79
C GLY A 223 -4.21 16.63 -0.48
N GLN A 224 -2.89 16.45 -0.60
CA GLN A 224 -2.10 16.89 -1.75
C GLN A 224 -2.30 15.99 -2.99
N ARG A 225 -2.87 14.82 -2.83
CA ARG A 225 -3.17 13.86 -3.89
C ARG A 225 -1.99 13.58 -4.80
N THR A 226 -0.82 13.29 -4.25
CA THR A 226 0.42 13.06 -4.98
C THR A 226 1.03 11.71 -4.63
N GLY A 227 1.46 10.99 -5.65
CA GLY A 227 2.10 9.69 -5.60
C GLY A 227 2.81 9.40 -6.90
N ALA A 228 3.21 8.16 -7.09
CA ALA A 228 3.81 7.70 -8.34
C ALA A 228 3.52 6.22 -8.57
N LEU A 229 3.43 5.83 -9.83
CA LEU A 229 3.61 4.45 -10.25
C LEU A 229 5.06 4.28 -10.68
N VAL A 230 5.79 3.44 -9.96
CA VAL A 230 7.20 3.10 -10.24
C VAL A 230 7.24 1.68 -10.80
N ALA A 231 8.10 1.41 -11.76
CA ALA A 231 8.25 0.08 -12.35
C ALA A 231 9.71 -0.35 -12.45
N VAL A 232 9.92 -1.66 -12.42
CA VAL A 232 11.18 -2.33 -12.72
C VAL A 232 10.96 -3.49 -13.69
N SER A 233 11.85 -3.62 -14.66
CA SER A 233 11.90 -4.74 -15.61
C SER A 233 13.34 -5.02 -16.05
N SER A 234 13.62 -6.23 -16.48
CA SER A 234 14.88 -6.59 -17.13
C SER A 234 14.98 -6.06 -18.59
N SER A 235 13.89 -5.54 -19.16
CA SER A 235 13.84 -4.99 -20.51
C SER A 235 13.68 -3.48 -20.53
N GLN A 236 14.60 -2.79 -21.20
CA GLN A 236 14.50 -1.34 -21.44
C GLN A 236 13.28 -1.00 -22.31
N GLU A 237 12.90 -1.87 -23.24
CA GLU A 237 11.72 -1.66 -24.10
C GLU A 237 10.44 -1.66 -23.30
N VAL A 238 10.28 -2.60 -22.35
CA VAL A 238 9.14 -2.67 -21.44
C VAL A 238 9.04 -1.40 -20.58
N ILE A 239 10.16 -0.87 -20.11
CA ILE A 239 10.16 0.38 -19.33
C ILE A 239 9.86 1.60 -20.21
N THR A 240 10.28 1.58 -21.49
CA THR A 240 9.91 2.65 -22.42
C THR A 240 8.41 2.63 -22.70
N GLU A 241 7.84 1.46 -22.96
CA GLU A 241 6.40 1.28 -23.14
C GLU A 241 5.63 1.71 -21.87
N PHE A 242 6.09 1.27 -20.69
CA PHE A 242 5.52 1.70 -19.40
C PHE A 242 5.43 3.23 -19.31
N LYS A 243 6.50 3.95 -19.63
CA LYS A 243 6.52 5.42 -19.56
C LYS A 243 5.52 6.05 -20.54
N GLU A 244 5.47 5.57 -21.77
CA GLU A 244 4.61 6.16 -22.80
C GLU A 244 3.12 5.87 -22.57
N VAL A 245 2.74 4.63 -22.23
CA VAL A 245 1.33 4.27 -21.98
C VAL A 245 0.79 5.00 -20.76
N ASN A 246 1.56 5.06 -19.68
CA ASN A 246 1.13 5.75 -18.46
C ASN A 246 1.11 7.28 -18.63
N LYS A 247 2.00 7.85 -19.41
CA LYS A 247 1.95 9.27 -19.80
C LYS A 247 0.69 9.60 -20.62
N TYR A 248 0.30 8.71 -21.52
CA TYR A 248 -0.95 8.85 -22.28
C TYR A 248 -2.17 8.83 -21.36
N THR A 249 -2.25 7.85 -20.45
CA THR A 249 -3.33 7.74 -19.47
C THR A 249 -3.36 8.94 -18.52
N SER A 250 -2.19 9.44 -18.04
CA SER A 250 -2.10 10.67 -17.24
C SER A 250 -2.68 11.87 -17.99
N ARG A 251 -2.36 12.01 -19.28
CA ARG A 251 -2.88 13.11 -20.09
C ARG A 251 -4.41 13.06 -20.21
N ALA A 252 -4.96 11.86 -20.31
CA ALA A 252 -6.41 11.64 -20.48
C ALA A 252 -7.20 11.82 -19.17
N THR A 253 -6.58 11.56 -18.01
CA THR A 253 -7.28 11.56 -16.70
C THR A 253 -7.13 12.89 -15.97
N TRP A 254 -5.93 13.35 -15.68
CA TRP A 254 -5.66 14.54 -14.86
C TRP A 254 -4.72 15.56 -15.50
N SER A 255 -4.18 15.26 -16.68
CA SER A 255 -3.24 16.08 -17.44
C SER A 255 -1.85 16.16 -16.82
N ASN A 256 -1.72 16.59 -15.59
CA ASN A 256 -0.49 16.59 -14.78
C ASN A 256 -0.83 16.65 -13.28
N ILE A 257 0.15 16.32 -12.45
CA ILE A 257 -0.02 16.20 -11.00
C ILE A 257 0.45 17.48 -10.29
N ASN A 258 0.01 17.65 -9.05
CA ASN A 258 0.32 18.74 -8.13
C ASN A 258 1.82 19.02 -8.08
N ARG A 259 2.24 20.10 -8.74
CA ARG A 259 3.65 20.54 -8.81
C ARG A 259 4.21 20.84 -7.44
N GLY A 260 3.45 21.55 -6.59
CA GLY A 260 3.90 21.96 -5.26
C GLY A 260 4.25 20.76 -4.37
N ALA A 261 3.43 19.70 -4.42
CA ALA A 261 3.72 18.49 -3.64
C ALA A 261 4.93 17.70 -4.18
N MET A 262 5.12 17.67 -5.50
CA MET A 262 6.34 17.09 -6.09
C MET A 262 7.58 17.89 -5.69
N THR A 263 7.50 19.22 -5.76
CA THR A 263 8.60 20.12 -5.35
C THR A 263 8.90 19.99 -3.85
N LEU A 264 7.87 19.86 -3.01
CA LEU A 264 8.03 19.59 -1.58
C LEU A 264 8.91 18.36 -1.34
N LEU A 265 8.57 17.23 -1.98
CA LEU A 265 9.33 15.99 -1.83
C LEU A 265 10.79 16.18 -2.26
N THR A 266 11.02 16.75 -3.44
CA THR A 266 12.39 16.95 -3.95
C THR A 266 13.21 17.88 -3.08
N ARG A 267 12.64 18.96 -2.54
CA ARG A 267 13.31 19.87 -1.61
C ARG A 267 13.74 19.17 -0.32
N ILE A 268 12.90 18.27 0.22
CA ILE A 268 13.26 17.46 1.40
C ILE A 268 14.42 16.51 1.04
N GLN A 269 14.35 15.84 -0.11
CA GLN A 269 15.36 14.84 -0.50
C GLN A 269 16.73 15.46 -0.86
N GLN A 270 16.75 16.65 -1.42
CA GLN A 270 17.96 17.32 -1.88
C GLN A 270 18.79 17.95 -0.76
N ASP A 271 18.18 18.30 0.37
CA ASP A 271 18.91 18.87 1.52
C ASP A 271 19.09 17.82 2.63
N LYS A 272 20.34 17.38 2.84
CA LYS A 272 20.68 16.30 3.79
C LYS A 272 20.21 16.58 5.21
N SER A 273 20.27 17.83 5.67
CA SER A 273 19.88 18.21 7.03
C SER A 273 18.36 18.16 7.19
N THR A 274 17.64 18.66 6.19
CA THR A 274 16.17 18.60 6.14
C THR A 274 15.68 17.17 6.05
N LEU A 275 16.31 16.34 5.22
CA LEU A 275 16.00 14.92 5.10
C LEU A 275 16.17 14.17 6.42
N ALA A 276 17.33 14.36 7.09
CA ALA A 276 17.59 13.70 8.36
C ALA A 276 16.57 14.10 9.44
N GLN A 277 16.18 15.38 9.50
CA GLN A 277 15.14 15.84 10.42
C GLN A 277 13.76 15.25 10.07
N PHE A 278 13.41 15.24 8.79
CA PHE A 278 12.16 14.67 8.30
C PHE A 278 12.06 13.15 8.61
N GLU A 279 13.12 12.39 8.35
CA GLU A 279 13.16 10.95 8.62
C GLU A 279 13.04 10.65 10.12
N LYS A 280 13.69 11.45 10.98
CA LYS A 280 13.54 11.34 12.43
C LYS A 280 12.11 11.58 12.89
N GLU A 281 11.47 12.67 12.43
CA GLU A 281 10.08 13.00 12.78
C GLU A 281 9.10 11.91 12.31
N ARG A 282 9.33 11.33 11.14
CA ARG A 282 8.55 10.22 10.61
C ARG A 282 8.74 8.94 11.43
N ASP A 283 9.97 8.65 11.84
CA ASP A 283 10.29 7.49 12.69
C ASP A 283 9.65 7.61 14.08
N ASP A 284 9.57 8.81 14.64
CA ASP A 284 8.84 9.04 15.90
C ASP A 284 7.35 8.70 15.74
N TYR A 285 6.71 9.02 14.63
CA TYR A 285 5.35 8.61 14.33
C TYR A 285 5.20 7.11 14.05
N TYR A 286 6.17 6.50 13.37
CA TYR A 286 6.21 5.05 13.20
C TYR A 286 6.21 4.35 14.57
N LYS A 287 7.10 4.74 15.48
CA LYS A 287 7.19 4.18 16.83
C LYS A 287 5.89 4.34 17.61
N MET A 288 5.26 5.50 17.52
CA MET A 288 3.97 5.79 18.16
C MET A 288 2.87 4.82 17.66
N ILE A 289 2.75 4.63 16.34
CA ILE A 289 1.75 3.71 15.77
C ILE A 289 2.06 2.26 16.14
N GLN A 290 3.33 1.86 16.06
CA GLN A 290 3.76 0.52 16.41
C GLN A 290 3.46 0.19 17.87
N GLN A 291 3.69 1.13 18.79
CA GLN A 291 3.33 0.97 20.20
C GLN A 291 1.83 0.72 20.38
N ARG A 292 1.00 1.46 19.68
CA ARG A 292 -0.47 1.31 19.75
C ARG A 292 -0.93 -0.04 19.20
N GLY A 293 -0.37 -0.45 18.07
CA GLY A 293 -0.66 -1.75 17.47
C GLY A 293 -0.22 -2.92 18.36
N ASN A 294 1.00 -2.86 18.91
CA ASN A 294 1.52 -3.88 19.82
C ASN A 294 0.68 -4.00 21.07
N LEU A 295 0.27 -2.86 21.68
CA LEU A 295 -0.60 -2.85 22.83
C LEU A 295 -1.91 -3.59 22.58
N PHE A 296 -2.57 -3.33 21.45
CA PHE A 296 -3.78 -4.06 21.08
C PHE A 296 -3.52 -5.57 20.92
N MET A 297 -2.43 -5.95 20.23
CA MET A 297 -2.09 -7.37 20.02
C MET A 297 -1.74 -8.10 21.33
N GLU A 298 -1.05 -7.45 22.26
CA GLU A 298 -0.76 -7.99 23.59
C GLU A 298 -2.06 -8.24 24.37
N GLU A 299 -2.97 -7.27 24.40
CA GLU A 299 -4.28 -7.42 25.04
C GLU A 299 -5.15 -8.48 24.35
N ALA A 300 -5.15 -8.53 23.02
CA ALA A 300 -5.85 -9.53 22.23
C ALA A 300 -5.40 -10.96 22.61
N LYS A 301 -4.08 -11.16 22.67
CA LYS A 301 -3.50 -12.43 23.11
C LYS A 301 -3.89 -12.76 24.56
N ALA A 302 -3.83 -11.79 25.46
CA ALA A 302 -4.13 -11.97 26.87
C ALA A 302 -5.59 -12.34 27.12
N CYS A 303 -6.54 -11.77 26.36
CA CYS A 303 -7.99 -12.08 26.51
C CYS A 303 -8.48 -13.19 25.59
N GLY A 304 -7.63 -13.76 24.71
CA GLY A 304 -8.02 -14.81 23.77
C GLY A 304 -8.79 -14.32 22.54
N LEU A 305 -8.68 -13.04 22.19
CA LEU A 305 -9.24 -12.50 20.95
C LEU A 305 -8.46 -12.99 19.72
N GLY A 306 -9.13 -13.62 18.78
CA GLY A 306 -8.56 -14.09 17.51
C GLY A 306 -8.28 -12.97 16.52
N ALA A 307 -7.32 -12.08 16.83
CA ALA A 307 -6.87 -11.03 15.90
C ALA A 307 -5.95 -11.62 14.82
N LEU A 308 -6.01 -11.05 13.61
CA LEU A 308 -5.11 -11.42 12.51
C LEU A 308 -3.67 -10.96 12.77
N PRO A 309 -2.66 -11.60 12.14
CA PRO A 309 -1.27 -11.24 12.32
C PRO A 309 -1.00 -9.78 11.97
N TYR A 310 -0.41 -9.04 12.91
CA TYR A 310 0.00 -7.65 12.74
C TYR A 310 1.53 -7.55 12.80
N LYS A 311 2.15 -6.97 11.78
CA LYS A 311 3.58 -6.68 11.71
C LYS A 311 3.87 -5.18 11.84
N GLY A 312 2.95 -4.34 11.37
CA GLY A 312 3.09 -2.89 11.40
C GLY A 312 1.98 -2.18 10.64
N GLY A 313 2.09 -0.86 10.54
CA GLY A 313 1.15 -0.04 9.79
C GLY A 313 -0.04 0.48 10.60
N PHE A 314 -1.00 1.02 9.89
CA PHE A 314 -2.08 1.84 10.46
C PHE A 314 -3.24 1.03 11.04
N PHE A 315 -3.38 -0.25 10.68
CA PHE A 315 -4.59 -1.02 10.91
C PHE A 315 -4.31 -2.41 11.45
N LEU A 316 -5.26 -2.89 12.24
CA LEU A 316 -5.36 -4.28 12.67
C LEU A 316 -6.75 -4.79 12.28
N ALA A 317 -6.89 -6.10 12.13
CA ALA A 317 -8.17 -6.70 11.79
C ALA A 317 -8.50 -7.89 12.69
N VAL A 318 -9.79 -8.01 12.98
CA VAL A 318 -10.36 -9.11 13.75
C VAL A 318 -11.44 -9.76 12.92
N PRO A 319 -11.35 -11.06 12.57
CA PRO A 319 -12.40 -11.78 11.86
C PRO A 319 -13.73 -11.74 12.62
N ALA A 320 -14.83 -11.60 11.89
CA ALA A 320 -16.18 -11.64 12.44
C ALA A 320 -17.16 -12.17 11.40
N LYS A 321 -18.18 -12.91 11.84
CA LYS A 321 -19.26 -13.42 10.96
C LYS A 321 -20.25 -12.31 10.60
N ASP A 322 -20.58 -11.44 11.55
CA ASP A 322 -21.40 -10.24 11.35
C ASP A 322 -20.64 -8.98 11.79
N PRO A 323 -19.72 -8.45 10.94
CA PRO A 323 -18.89 -7.32 11.28
C PRO A 323 -19.69 -6.03 11.57
N GLN A 324 -20.85 -5.86 10.94
CA GLN A 324 -21.69 -4.68 11.16
C GLN A 324 -22.30 -4.73 12.56
N ALA A 325 -22.91 -5.84 12.94
CA ALA A 325 -23.51 -6.00 14.29
C ALA A 325 -22.43 -5.87 15.40
N VAL A 326 -21.21 -6.40 15.17
CA VAL A 326 -20.10 -6.21 16.10
C VAL A 326 -19.71 -4.73 16.23
N CYS A 327 -19.60 -3.99 15.11
CA CYS A 327 -19.34 -2.57 15.15
C CYS A 327 -20.45 -1.78 15.85
N ASP A 328 -21.71 -2.10 15.60
CA ASP A 328 -22.87 -1.48 16.25
C ASP A 328 -22.84 -1.74 17.76
N LYS A 329 -22.49 -2.95 18.18
CA LYS A 329 -22.33 -3.29 19.60
C LYS A 329 -21.16 -2.53 20.26
N LEU A 330 -20.08 -2.27 19.55
CA LEU A 330 -18.94 -1.47 20.02
C LEU A 330 -19.30 0.00 20.27
N HIS A 331 -20.36 0.52 19.62
CA HIS A 331 -20.85 1.87 19.89
C HIS A 331 -21.33 2.06 21.33
N ASP A 332 -21.80 1.01 22.01
CA ASP A 332 -22.17 1.06 23.44
C ASP A 332 -20.98 1.45 24.32
N ASP A 333 -19.77 1.12 23.88
CA ASP A 333 -18.50 1.46 24.53
C ASP A 333 -17.81 2.68 23.89
N LEU A 334 -18.50 3.43 23.02
CA LEU A 334 -17.98 4.58 22.26
C LEU A 334 -16.77 4.23 21.37
N ILE A 335 -16.72 2.99 20.87
CA ILE A 335 -15.69 2.52 19.95
C ILE A 335 -16.30 2.48 18.53
N PHE A 336 -15.70 3.26 17.61
CA PHE A 336 -16.12 3.39 16.22
C PHE A 336 -15.13 2.67 15.31
N ALA A 337 -15.24 1.35 15.24
CA ALA A 337 -14.47 0.51 14.32
C ALA A 337 -15.09 0.50 12.90
N VAL A 338 -14.41 -0.10 11.95
CA VAL A 338 -14.90 -0.15 10.55
C VAL A 338 -15.27 -1.59 10.19
N PRO A 339 -16.55 -1.84 9.86
CA PRO A 339 -16.95 -3.15 9.36
C PRO A 339 -16.40 -3.36 7.96
N LEU A 340 -15.80 -4.53 7.73
CA LEU A 340 -15.34 -5.04 6.44
C LEU A 340 -16.09 -6.33 6.13
N LYS A 341 -15.95 -6.85 4.91
CA LYS A 341 -16.65 -8.09 4.50
C LYS A 341 -16.35 -9.29 5.41
N LEU A 342 -15.13 -9.42 5.92
CA LEU A 342 -14.66 -10.59 6.66
C LEU A 342 -14.41 -10.33 8.15
N GLY A 343 -14.63 -9.10 8.63
CA GLY A 343 -14.38 -8.78 10.02
C GLY A 343 -14.32 -7.26 10.28
N VAL A 344 -13.74 -6.91 11.41
CA VAL A 344 -13.68 -5.55 11.93
C VAL A 344 -12.26 -5.01 11.81
N ARG A 345 -12.11 -3.79 11.29
CA ARG A 345 -10.83 -3.08 11.22
C ARG A 345 -10.70 -2.09 12.37
N ILE A 346 -9.61 -2.20 13.10
CA ILE A 346 -9.19 -1.27 14.15
C ILE A 346 -8.09 -0.35 13.61
N ALA A 347 -8.20 0.96 13.87
CA ALA A 347 -7.28 1.96 13.36
C ALA A 347 -6.29 2.41 14.45
N ALA A 348 -5.12 1.77 14.54
CA ALA A 348 -4.05 2.18 15.46
C ALA A 348 -3.57 3.61 15.18
N CYS A 349 -3.67 4.08 13.94
CA CYS A 349 -3.25 5.42 13.56
C CYS A 349 -4.15 6.54 14.13
N SER A 350 -5.38 6.24 14.53
CA SER A 350 -6.40 7.28 14.82
C SER A 350 -6.73 7.46 16.30
N VAL A 351 -6.13 6.67 17.19
CA VAL A 351 -6.38 6.73 18.64
C VAL A 351 -5.08 6.79 19.41
N SER A 352 -5.07 7.49 20.57
CA SER A 352 -3.90 7.51 21.43
C SER A 352 -3.63 6.14 22.07
N ALA A 353 -2.40 5.92 22.56
CA ALA A 353 -2.06 4.70 23.28
C ALA A 353 -2.93 4.48 24.52
N GLU A 354 -3.28 5.54 25.22
CA GLU A 354 -4.20 5.46 26.38
C GLU A 354 -5.60 4.98 25.98
N LYS A 355 -6.15 5.50 24.88
CA LYS A 355 -7.46 5.07 24.37
C LYS A 355 -7.44 3.68 23.74
N MET A 356 -6.27 3.19 23.34
CA MET A 356 -6.10 1.83 22.82
C MET A 356 -6.22 0.78 23.94
N LYS A 357 -5.89 1.14 25.17
CA LYS A 357 -6.00 0.23 26.33
C LYS A 357 -7.44 -0.23 26.55
N GLY A 358 -7.63 -1.54 26.69
CA GLY A 358 -8.91 -2.17 26.94
C GLY A 358 -9.81 -2.30 25.70
N ILE A 359 -9.33 -1.93 24.48
CA ILE A 359 -10.14 -2.11 23.28
C ILE A 359 -10.26 -3.59 22.91
N ALA A 360 -9.18 -4.37 22.97
CA ALA A 360 -9.23 -5.78 22.58
C ALA A 360 -10.22 -6.63 23.43
N PRO A 361 -10.27 -6.53 24.77
CA PRO A 361 -11.31 -7.17 25.58
C PRO A 361 -12.74 -6.73 25.22
N LYS A 362 -12.95 -5.46 24.87
CA LYS A 362 -14.26 -4.97 24.45
C LYS A 362 -14.68 -5.51 23.10
N VAL A 363 -13.74 -5.63 22.15
CA VAL A 363 -13.99 -6.28 20.86
C VAL A 363 -14.37 -7.75 21.06
N LEU A 364 -13.65 -8.48 21.93
CA LEU A 364 -14.01 -9.87 22.27
C LEU A 364 -15.43 -9.97 22.86
N LYS A 365 -15.76 -9.10 23.81
CA LYS A 365 -17.10 -9.05 24.41
C LYS A 365 -18.20 -8.76 23.37
N ALA A 366 -17.94 -7.84 22.43
CA ALA A 366 -18.87 -7.54 21.36
C ALA A 366 -19.06 -8.73 20.42
N LEU A 367 -17.99 -9.42 20.04
CA LEU A 367 -18.04 -10.64 19.25
C LEU A 367 -18.85 -11.75 19.94
N GLN A 368 -18.58 -12.01 21.22
CA GLN A 368 -19.33 -13.00 22.00
C GLN A 368 -20.81 -12.67 22.13
N ALA A 369 -21.15 -11.40 22.24
CA ALA A 369 -22.54 -10.95 22.33
C ALA A 369 -23.31 -11.07 21.01
N VAL A 370 -22.62 -11.03 19.88
CA VAL A 370 -23.23 -11.08 18.54
C VAL A 370 -23.21 -12.50 17.97
N GLU A 371 -22.14 -13.24 18.20
CA GLU A 371 -21.90 -14.53 17.53
C GLU A 371 -22.10 -15.77 18.43
N GLY A 372 -22.36 -15.55 19.72
CA GLY A 372 -22.69 -16.60 20.70
C GLY A 372 -21.48 -17.26 21.29
#